data_816fc54a6bdf28b91c41367a2df0d807
#
_entry.id   816fc54a6bdf28b91c41367a2df0d807
#
_cell.length_a   1.000
_cell.length_b   1.000
_cell.length_c   1.000
_cell.angle_alpha   90.00
_cell.angle_beta   90.00
_cell.angle_gamma   90.00
#
_symmetry.space_group_name_H-M   'P 1'
#
loop_
_entity.id
_entity.type
_entity.pdbx_description
1 polymer ?
#
loop_
_entity_poly.entity_id
_entity_poly.type
_entity_poly.pdbx_seq_one_letter_code
_entity_poly.pdbx_strand_id
1 'polypeptide(L)'
;MAGDLLNTTDYWTNLQVTRQDVEFLHNHLFDNETPLTPRELVAVLVAERIRAEKLATQTKRQANSKTYFPKESYQVGDELVFPSMNWKHGMVKAERAGSNPEIGTFNVLTVELEDGSERFFASDLPHHALNDQPATAEEDEVNPQDVVQAFGENIEQKIEEAFKAEGQIVRIAGRWFPRALLIDVNVGNLNLAEAVLDMSGGEPLPTLALLKDVSLPEGVNPKLAEFSLNYALQEDERFDEVGPAGQVLWCLRRLEPAEVREAPIYLQYASTGYDRALLSDQMLRLEAQLDDELSEGDSKSEGNLNEVTVSLIYPHLRSGTLPISARVRSMFPTAYESPRVRFTLVDGRSKQKMPGWVVREQRYVYGLRDWYKANDLMPGSLIRIRRSDVPGEVIIEAKAYRAKDWVRTVIVGADGGMVFAMLKQSISAEFNDRMAFAIPSHDTLDQLWKQDRKPFEKLVADLIREMSKLTPQGHVHAQELYSAVNIVRRVPPGPLFALLSSKPEFTHVGDLHFRLSDSE
;
A
#
# COMPACT_ATOMS: atom_id res chain seq x y z
N MET A 1 -35.73 4.87 15.10
CA MET A 1 -34.76 3.81 14.70
C MET A 1 -34.09 4.04 13.34
N ALA A 2 -34.51 4.95 12.48
CA ALA A 2 -33.80 5.24 11.20
C ALA A 2 -32.66 6.27 11.34
N GLY A 3 -32.72 7.21 12.28
CA GLY A 3 -31.66 8.19 12.52
C GLY A 3 -30.41 7.65 13.25
N ASP A 4 -30.52 6.44 13.81
CA ASP A 4 -29.49 5.79 14.60
C ASP A 4 -28.50 4.95 13.74
N LEU A 5 -28.89 4.60 12.51
CA LEU A 5 -28.09 3.72 11.64
C LEU A 5 -26.77 4.37 11.20
N LEU A 6 -26.78 5.65 10.87
CA LEU A 6 -25.58 6.38 10.42
C LEU A 6 -24.59 6.65 11.56
N ASN A 7 -25.05 6.65 12.82
CA ASN A 7 -24.18 6.80 14.00
C ASN A 7 -23.52 5.49 14.42
N THR A 8 -23.87 4.36 13.78
CA THR A 8 -23.29 3.06 14.13
C THR A 8 -22.03 2.79 13.30
N THR A 9 -20.95 2.41 13.97
CA THR A 9 -19.69 1.93 13.37
C THR A 9 -19.97 0.78 12.39
N ASP A 10 -20.96 -0.06 12.67
CA ASP A 10 -21.34 -1.22 11.87
C ASP A 10 -21.87 -0.85 10.48
N TYR A 11 -22.60 0.26 10.34
CA TYR A 11 -23.12 0.70 9.05
C TYR A 11 -21.99 1.02 8.06
N TRP A 12 -21.04 1.85 8.49
CA TRP A 12 -19.92 2.28 7.64
C TRP A 12 -18.91 1.16 7.38
N THR A 13 -18.68 0.29 8.35
CA THR A 13 -17.80 -0.89 8.19
C THR A 13 -18.36 -1.86 7.15
N ASN A 14 -19.69 -2.10 7.18
CA ASN A 14 -20.38 -3.03 6.29
C ASN A 14 -21.05 -2.35 5.09
N LEU A 15 -20.78 -1.06 4.85
CA LEU A 15 -21.31 -0.32 3.71
C LEU A 15 -21.06 -1.12 2.42
N GLN A 16 -22.09 -1.32 1.62
CA GLN A 16 -21.96 -1.84 0.26
C GLN A 16 -22.20 -0.69 -0.73
N VAL A 17 -21.28 -0.57 -1.68
CA VAL A 17 -21.44 0.37 -2.80
C VAL A 17 -22.43 -0.26 -3.78
N THR A 18 -23.60 0.35 -3.88
CA THR A 18 -24.68 -0.11 -4.75
C THR A 18 -24.55 0.47 -6.16
N ARG A 19 -25.31 -0.09 -7.11
CA ARG A 19 -25.37 0.47 -8.47
C ARG A 19 -25.85 1.93 -8.47
N GLN A 20 -26.76 2.31 -7.56
CA GLN A 20 -27.20 3.70 -7.44
C GLN A 20 -26.10 4.65 -6.98
N ASP A 21 -25.22 4.17 -6.08
CA ASP A 21 -24.05 4.96 -5.66
C ASP A 21 -23.07 5.17 -6.82
N VAL A 22 -22.84 4.13 -7.62
CA VAL A 22 -21.97 4.23 -8.80
C VAL A 22 -22.54 5.19 -9.84
N GLU A 23 -23.85 5.11 -10.13
CA GLU A 23 -24.55 6.06 -11.02
C GLU A 23 -24.49 7.49 -10.48
N PHE A 24 -24.63 7.67 -9.16
CA PHE A 24 -24.51 8.98 -8.52
C PHE A 24 -23.08 9.54 -8.67
N LEU A 25 -22.07 8.76 -8.35
CA LEU A 25 -20.66 9.19 -8.48
C LEU A 25 -20.28 9.47 -9.93
N HIS A 26 -20.78 8.64 -10.87
CA HIS A 26 -20.58 8.86 -12.31
C HIS A 26 -21.19 10.20 -12.76
N ASN A 27 -22.43 10.49 -12.37
CA ASN A 27 -23.09 11.75 -12.69
C ASN A 27 -22.38 12.95 -12.04
N HIS A 28 -21.92 12.78 -10.81
CA HIS A 28 -21.14 13.82 -10.11
C HIS A 28 -19.85 14.16 -10.86
N LEU A 29 -19.10 13.15 -11.32
CA LEU A 29 -17.90 13.34 -12.13
C LEU A 29 -18.23 13.97 -13.50
N PHE A 30 -19.35 13.55 -14.09
CA PHE A 30 -19.83 14.05 -15.38
C PHE A 30 -20.21 15.53 -15.31
N ASP A 31 -21.00 15.92 -14.31
CA ASP A 31 -21.51 17.29 -14.17
C ASP A 31 -20.42 18.29 -13.79
N ASN A 32 -19.40 17.83 -13.04
CA ASN A 32 -18.32 18.71 -12.59
C ASN A 32 -17.11 18.74 -13.55
N GLU A 33 -17.05 17.84 -14.52
CA GLU A 33 -15.92 17.70 -15.48
C GLU A 33 -14.55 17.73 -14.79
N THR A 34 -14.46 17.19 -13.59
CA THR A 34 -13.22 17.23 -12.77
C THR A 34 -12.86 15.83 -12.28
N PRO A 35 -11.65 15.32 -12.62
CA PRO A 35 -11.16 14.06 -12.11
C PRO A 35 -10.95 14.11 -10.60
N LEU A 36 -11.47 13.10 -9.87
CA LEU A 36 -11.40 13.01 -8.42
C LEU A 36 -10.51 11.86 -7.95
N THR A 37 -9.82 12.08 -6.83
CA THR A 37 -9.11 11.03 -6.11
C THR A 37 -10.09 10.09 -5.41
N PRO A 38 -9.71 8.84 -5.07
CA PRO A 38 -10.55 7.93 -4.31
C PRO A 38 -11.09 8.55 -3.01
N ARG A 39 -10.25 9.29 -2.29
CA ARG A 39 -10.65 9.95 -1.04
C ARG A 39 -11.68 11.07 -1.24
N GLU A 40 -11.58 11.82 -2.34
CA GLU A 40 -12.58 12.82 -2.72
C GLU A 40 -13.90 12.14 -3.09
N LEU A 41 -13.87 11.01 -3.81
CA LEU A 41 -15.06 10.21 -4.12
C LEU A 41 -15.73 9.65 -2.87
N VAL A 42 -14.96 9.17 -1.89
CA VAL A 42 -15.47 8.76 -0.58
C VAL A 42 -16.20 9.92 0.10
N ALA A 43 -15.61 11.11 0.12
CA ALA A 43 -16.24 12.28 0.74
C ALA A 43 -17.57 12.65 0.07
N VAL A 44 -17.62 12.58 -1.27
CA VAL A 44 -18.84 12.81 -2.06
C VAL A 44 -19.92 11.77 -1.74
N LEU A 45 -19.56 10.49 -1.72
CA LEU A 45 -20.50 9.40 -1.42
C LEU A 45 -21.03 9.46 0.01
N VAL A 46 -20.16 9.70 0.99
CA VAL A 46 -20.54 9.82 2.41
C VAL A 46 -21.50 10.99 2.61
N ALA A 47 -21.21 12.15 2.01
CA ALA A 47 -22.10 13.32 2.09
C ALA A 47 -23.47 13.03 1.49
N GLU A 48 -23.54 12.37 0.33
CA GLU A 48 -24.80 12.00 -0.29
C GLU A 48 -25.59 10.98 0.53
N ARG A 49 -24.95 9.97 1.09
CA ARG A 49 -25.62 8.99 1.94
C ARG A 49 -26.21 9.62 3.19
N ILE A 50 -25.49 10.54 3.83
CA ILE A 50 -26.00 11.30 4.98
C ILE A 50 -27.19 12.18 4.55
N ARG A 51 -27.08 12.85 3.39
CA ARG A 51 -28.16 13.68 2.85
C ARG A 51 -29.43 12.86 2.54
N ALA A 52 -29.27 11.73 1.85
CA ALA A 52 -30.37 10.85 1.48
C ALA A 52 -31.11 10.29 2.70
N GLU A 53 -30.39 9.90 3.73
CA GLU A 53 -30.99 9.38 4.97
C GLU A 53 -31.72 10.48 5.76
N LYS A 54 -31.13 11.70 5.83
CA LYS A 54 -31.83 12.86 6.43
C LYS A 54 -33.14 13.14 5.69
N LEU A 55 -33.10 13.13 4.37
CA LEU A 55 -34.31 13.36 3.55
C LEU A 55 -35.35 12.25 3.73
N ALA A 56 -34.93 10.97 3.74
CA ALA A 56 -35.81 9.84 3.99
C ALA A 56 -36.46 9.90 5.38
N THR A 57 -35.69 10.30 6.39
CA THR A 57 -36.19 10.51 7.75
C THR A 57 -37.19 11.68 7.82
N GLN A 58 -36.91 12.81 7.16
CA GLN A 58 -37.83 13.94 7.08
C GLN A 58 -39.11 13.58 6.33
N THR A 59 -39.02 12.86 5.22
CA THR A 59 -40.18 12.41 4.44
C THR A 59 -41.05 11.44 5.25
N LYS A 60 -40.43 10.50 5.99
CA LYS A 60 -41.18 9.60 6.89
C LYS A 60 -41.84 10.37 8.03
N ARG A 61 -41.25 11.42 8.55
CA ARG A 61 -41.83 12.30 9.58
C ARG A 61 -43.00 13.14 9.04
N GLN A 62 -42.98 13.51 7.77
CA GLN A 62 -44.00 14.34 7.12
C GLN A 62 -45.16 13.53 6.49
N ALA A 63 -44.98 12.23 6.26
CA ALA A 63 -45.98 11.38 5.65
C ALA A 63 -47.12 11.07 6.62
N ASN A 64 -48.19 11.83 6.51
CA ASN A 64 -49.55 11.58 7.07
C ASN A 64 -49.77 11.64 8.59
N SER A 65 -48.79 11.95 9.43
CA SER A 65 -49.00 11.99 10.86
C SER A 65 -48.89 13.41 11.42
N LYS A 66 -49.82 13.84 12.25
CA LYS A 66 -49.80 15.11 12.96
C LYS A 66 -48.84 14.98 14.16
N THR A 67 -47.91 15.96 14.31
CA THR A 67 -47.10 16.00 15.53
C THR A 67 -47.99 16.29 16.74
N TYR A 68 -47.88 15.46 17.78
CA TYR A 68 -48.65 15.64 19.00
C TYR A 68 -48.14 16.82 19.82
N PHE A 69 -49.06 17.78 20.08
CA PHE A 69 -48.91 18.84 21.07
C PHE A 69 -50.17 18.88 21.98
N PRO A 70 -50.02 18.94 23.30
CA PRO A 70 -51.18 18.97 24.20
C PRO A 70 -52.17 20.11 23.95
N LYS A 71 -51.74 21.21 23.35
CA LYS A 71 -52.60 22.37 23.02
C LYS A 71 -53.54 22.16 21.82
N GLU A 72 -53.22 21.20 20.98
CA GLU A 72 -53.97 20.96 19.75
C GLU A 72 -55.15 20.02 20.00
N SER A 73 -56.14 20.08 19.09
CA SER A 73 -57.32 19.21 19.08
C SER A 73 -57.14 18.09 18.08
N TYR A 74 -57.53 16.88 18.42
CA TYR A 74 -57.41 15.69 17.58
C TYR A 74 -58.71 14.92 17.52
N GLN A 75 -58.92 14.19 16.41
CA GLN A 75 -60.13 13.36 16.20
C GLN A 75 -59.77 11.87 16.26
N VAL A 76 -60.80 11.06 16.56
CA VAL A 76 -60.67 9.60 16.49
C VAL A 76 -60.33 9.21 15.06
N GLY A 77 -59.22 8.45 14.91
CA GLY A 77 -58.67 8.04 13.63
C GLY A 77 -57.45 8.89 13.18
N ASP A 78 -57.16 10.00 13.87
CA ASP A 78 -55.93 10.77 13.58
C ASP A 78 -54.67 9.94 13.96
N GLU A 79 -53.70 9.94 13.06
CA GLU A 79 -52.38 9.36 13.32
C GLU A 79 -51.42 10.45 13.88
N LEU A 80 -50.92 10.19 15.08
CA LEU A 80 -50.09 11.11 15.83
C LEU A 80 -48.67 10.61 15.97
N VAL A 81 -47.70 11.56 15.93
CA VAL A 81 -46.30 11.29 16.24
C VAL A 81 -45.93 12.00 17.52
N PHE A 82 -45.22 11.29 18.41
CA PHE A 82 -44.85 11.77 19.75
C PHE A 82 -43.36 12.05 19.83
N PRO A 83 -42.88 13.31 19.65
CA PRO A 83 -41.47 13.66 19.73
C PRO A 83 -40.83 13.29 21.08
N SER A 84 -41.54 13.51 22.18
CA SER A 84 -41.09 13.18 23.54
C SER A 84 -40.97 11.67 23.84
N MET A 85 -41.44 10.81 22.91
CA MET A 85 -41.41 9.34 22.99
C MET A 85 -40.57 8.73 21.86
N ASN A 86 -39.46 9.36 21.47
CA ASN A 86 -38.59 8.93 20.37
C ASN A 86 -39.34 8.79 19.05
N TRP A 87 -40.24 9.74 18.74
CA TRP A 87 -40.99 9.78 17.48
C TRP A 87 -41.87 8.55 17.21
N LYS A 88 -42.35 7.89 18.29
CA LYS A 88 -43.33 6.78 18.16
C LYS A 88 -44.61 7.27 17.52
N HIS A 89 -45.17 6.42 16.65
CA HIS A 89 -46.48 6.66 16.04
C HIS A 89 -47.57 6.04 16.88
N GLY A 90 -48.75 6.63 16.83
CA GLY A 90 -49.97 6.10 17.48
C GLY A 90 -51.23 6.61 16.83
N MET A 91 -52.27 5.83 16.91
CA MET A 91 -53.59 6.16 16.35
C MET A 91 -54.57 6.50 17.48
N VAL A 92 -55.27 7.62 17.34
CA VAL A 92 -56.32 8.01 18.28
C VAL A 92 -57.52 7.08 18.16
N LYS A 93 -57.81 6.32 19.24
CA LYS A 93 -58.92 5.36 19.29
C LYS A 93 -60.17 5.94 19.93
N ALA A 94 -60.02 6.80 20.92
CA ALA A 94 -61.14 7.40 21.62
C ALA A 94 -60.74 8.78 22.20
N GLU A 95 -61.72 9.64 22.40
CA GLU A 95 -61.60 10.92 23.08
C GLU A 95 -62.65 11.02 24.17
N ARG A 96 -62.29 11.59 25.32
CA ARG A 96 -63.21 11.86 26.44
C ARG A 96 -62.81 13.11 27.16
N ALA A 97 -63.77 13.75 27.86
CA ALA A 97 -63.48 14.89 28.72
C ALA A 97 -62.53 14.50 29.85
N GLY A 98 -61.55 15.33 30.11
CA GLY A 98 -60.63 15.24 31.23
C GLY A 98 -61.31 15.68 32.55
N SER A 99 -60.89 15.13 33.67
CA SER A 99 -61.44 15.43 34.99
C SER A 99 -60.30 15.73 35.99
N ASN A 100 -59.73 16.95 35.87
CA ASN A 100 -58.79 17.43 36.88
C ASN A 100 -59.08 18.90 37.21
N PRO A 101 -59.62 19.16 38.41
CA PRO A 101 -60.00 20.54 38.81
C PRO A 101 -58.86 21.56 38.86
N GLU A 102 -57.60 21.10 39.02
CA GLU A 102 -56.43 21.99 39.09
C GLU A 102 -55.93 22.44 37.70
N ILE A 103 -56.28 21.73 36.65
CA ILE A 103 -55.75 21.98 35.31
C ILE A 103 -56.80 22.69 34.41
N GLY A 104 -58.06 22.67 34.77
CA GLY A 104 -59.17 23.23 34.00
C GLY A 104 -59.80 22.22 33.03
N THR A 105 -60.43 22.75 31.96
CA THR A 105 -61.07 21.90 30.95
C THR A 105 -60.07 21.45 29.87
N PHE A 106 -59.96 20.17 29.65
CA PHE A 106 -59.14 19.53 28.62
C PHE A 106 -59.77 18.20 28.19
N ASN A 107 -59.29 17.61 27.10
CA ASN A 107 -59.69 16.29 26.68
C ASN A 107 -58.57 15.27 26.89
N VAL A 108 -58.95 14.01 27.02
CA VAL A 108 -58.04 12.86 27.12
C VAL A 108 -58.22 11.98 25.90
N LEU A 109 -57.16 11.82 25.15
CA LEU A 109 -57.08 10.90 23.99
C LEU A 109 -56.60 9.55 24.48
N THR A 110 -57.26 8.49 24.01
CA THR A 110 -56.75 7.12 24.10
C THR A 110 -56.04 6.83 22.78
N VAL A 111 -54.76 6.59 22.83
CA VAL A 111 -53.92 6.35 21.66
C VAL A 111 -53.30 4.96 21.74
N GLU A 112 -53.51 4.16 20.69
CA GLU A 112 -52.83 2.89 20.50
C GLU A 112 -51.48 3.16 19.79
N LEU A 113 -50.38 2.83 20.44
CA LEU A 113 -49.02 2.99 19.89
C LEU A 113 -48.66 1.80 18.98
N GLU A 114 -47.63 1.96 18.15
CA GLU A 114 -47.11 0.94 17.23
C GLU A 114 -46.79 -0.43 17.90
N ASP A 115 -46.46 -0.40 19.19
CA ASP A 115 -46.18 -1.60 19.99
C ASP A 115 -47.43 -2.28 20.54
N GLY A 116 -48.63 -1.83 20.13
CA GLY A 116 -49.93 -2.34 20.56
C GLY A 116 -50.31 -1.87 21.98
N SER A 117 -49.54 -1.04 22.62
CA SER A 117 -49.85 -0.49 23.95
C SER A 117 -50.80 0.71 23.85
N GLU A 118 -51.85 0.74 24.68
CA GLU A 118 -52.72 1.91 24.81
C GLU A 118 -52.16 2.88 25.86
N ARG A 119 -52.13 4.18 25.49
CA ARG A 119 -51.75 5.26 26.42
C ARG A 119 -52.70 6.43 26.34
N PHE A 120 -52.76 7.21 27.42
CA PHE A 120 -53.61 8.39 27.56
C PHE A 120 -52.80 9.66 27.43
N PHE A 121 -53.25 10.57 26.57
CA PHE A 121 -52.62 11.86 26.31
C PHE A 121 -53.62 12.98 26.43
N ALA A 122 -53.20 14.16 26.89
CA ALA A 122 -54.05 15.34 26.99
C ALA A 122 -54.20 16.02 25.63
N SER A 123 -55.37 16.58 25.31
CA SER A 123 -55.63 17.48 24.18
C SER A 123 -56.42 18.68 24.65
N ASP A 124 -56.43 19.76 23.87
CA ASP A 124 -57.05 21.04 24.23
C ASP A 124 -56.48 21.62 25.55
N LEU A 125 -55.20 21.41 25.85
CA LEU A 125 -54.52 21.87 27.06
C LEU A 125 -53.46 22.91 26.71
N PRO A 126 -53.80 24.24 26.72
CA PRO A 126 -52.88 25.32 26.32
C PRO A 126 -51.64 25.48 27.21
N HIS A 127 -51.77 25.17 28.49
CA HIS A 127 -50.71 25.35 29.49
C HIS A 127 -50.08 24.02 29.90
N HIS A 128 -49.19 23.52 29.03
CA HIS A 128 -48.46 22.28 29.28
C HIS A 128 -47.01 22.40 28.84
N ALA A 129 -46.05 21.89 29.61
CA ALA A 129 -44.62 21.98 29.32
C ALA A 129 -44.21 21.39 27.94
N LEU A 130 -44.92 20.42 27.44
CA LEU A 130 -44.65 19.83 26.12
C LEU A 130 -45.05 20.75 24.93
N ASN A 131 -45.80 21.84 25.18
CA ASN A 131 -46.14 22.81 24.15
C ASN A 131 -44.99 23.74 23.79
N ASP A 132 -44.02 23.92 24.71
CA ASP A 132 -42.86 24.78 24.55
C ASP A 132 -41.60 24.01 24.12
N GLN A 133 -41.70 22.69 23.96
CA GLN A 133 -40.57 21.92 23.49
C GLN A 133 -40.36 22.18 22.00
N PRO A 134 -39.12 22.48 21.56
CA PRO A 134 -38.82 22.52 20.13
C PRO A 134 -39.10 21.16 19.49
N ALA A 135 -39.78 21.17 18.34
CA ALA A 135 -40.12 19.94 17.60
C ALA A 135 -38.88 19.21 17.02
N THR A 136 -37.69 19.76 17.26
CA THR A 136 -36.42 19.23 16.81
C THR A 136 -35.60 18.84 18.04
N ALA A 137 -35.45 17.55 18.32
CA ALA A 137 -34.27 17.09 19.06
C ALA A 137 -33.04 17.55 18.26
N GLU A 138 -32.05 18.13 18.93
CA GLU A 138 -30.70 18.23 18.39
C GLU A 138 -30.23 16.81 18.14
N GLU A 139 -30.37 16.35 16.89
CA GLU A 139 -29.75 15.09 16.47
C GLU A 139 -28.24 15.37 16.45
N ASP A 140 -27.45 14.53 17.10
CA ASP A 140 -26.00 14.51 16.91
C ASP A 140 -25.72 14.45 15.41
N GLU A 141 -25.34 15.58 14.83
CA GLU A 141 -25.07 15.66 13.39
C GLU A 141 -23.84 14.80 13.06
N VAL A 142 -24.05 13.72 12.31
CA VAL A 142 -22.94 12.94 11.77
C VAL A 142 -22.11 13.87 10.88
N ASN A 143 -20.88 14.13 11.30
CA ASN A 143 -19.94 14.92 10.52
C ASN A 143 -19.35 14.03 9.40
N PRO A 144 -19.55 14.37 8.12
CA PRO A 144 -18.98 13.59 7.01
C PRO A 144 -17.46 13.41 7.11
N GLN A 145 -16.73 14.39 7.64
CA GLN A 145 -15.28 14.33 7.76
C GLN A 145 -14.81 13.25 8.75
N ASP A 146 -15.51 13.07 9.85
CA ASP A 146 -15.19 12.06 10.85
C ASP A 146 -15.40 10.64 10.28
N VAL A 147 -16.45 10.46 9.48
CA VAL A 147 -16.71 9.19 8.77
C VAL A 147 -15.60 8.90 7.74
N VAL A 148 -15.21 9.90 6.95
CA VAL A 148 -14.11 9.75 5.97
C VAL A 148 -12.79 9.44 6.66
N GLN A 149 -12.54 10.01 7.84
CA GLN A 149 -11.32 9.73 8.60
C GLN A 149 -11.30 8.30 9.17
N ALA A 150 -12.42 7.84 9.70
CA ALA A 150 -12.51 6.54 10.38
C ALA A 150 -12.67 5.35 9.42
N PHE A 151 -13.42 5.51 8.32
CA PHE A 151 -13.84 4.42 7.42
C PHE A 151 -13.40 4.62 5.97
N GLY A 152 -12.71 5.72 5.65
CA GLY A 152 -12.39 6.12 4.28
C GLY A 152 -11.69 5.03 3.48
N GLU A 153 -10.67 4.37 4.03
CA GLU A 153 -9.92 3.31 3.34
C GLU A 153 -10.78 2.11 2.92
N ASN A 154 -11.70 1.69 3.80
CA ASN A 154 -12.61 0.58 3.49
C ASN A 154 -13.61 0.94 2.38
N ILE A 155 -14.16 2.17 2.45
CA ILE A 155 -15.12 2.67 1.46
C ILE A 155 -14.41 2.88 0.11
N GLU A 156 -13.19 3.42 0.12
CA GLU A 156 -12.34 3.60 -1.06
C GLU A 156 -12.16 2.29 -1.83
N GLN A 157 -11.76 1.22 -1.14
CA GLN A 157 -11.57 -0.08 -1.75
C GLN A 157 -12.86 -0.59 -2.43
N LYS A 158 -14.02 -0.41 -1.78
CA LYS A 158 -15.32 -0.83 -2.33
C LYS A 158 -15.74 -0.01 -3.55
N ILE A 159 -15.47 1.31 -3.55
CA ILE A 159 -15.70 2.17 -4.73
C ILE A 159 -14.81 1.72 -5.89
N GLU A 160 -13.52 1.47 -5.63
CA GLU A 160 -12.59 0.99 -6.66
C GLU A 160 -13.03 -0.33 -7.29
N GLU A 161 -13.48 -1.29 -6.47
CA GLU A 161 -13.99 -2.58 -6.95
C GLU A 161 -15.23 -2.38 -7.83
N ALA A 162 -16.16 -1.52 -7.41
CA ALA A 162 -17.36 -1.22 -8.17
C ALA A 162 -17.05 -0.53 -9.52
N PHE A 163 -16.16 0.45 -9.55
CA PHE A 163 -15.75 1.15 -10.77
C PHE A 163 -15.01 0.24 -11.77
N LYS A 164 -14.14 -0.65 -11.26
CA LYS A 164 -13.45 -1.65 -12.10
C LYS A 164 -14.45 -2.62 -12.76
N ALA A 165 -15.51 -2.98 -12.04
CA ALA A 165 -16.54 -3.88 -12.56
C ALA A 165 -17.38 -3.22 -13.68
N GLU A 166 -17.60 -1.90 -13.63
CA GLU A 166 -18.42 -1.18 -14.61
C GLU A 166 -17.66 -0.85 -15.90
N GLY A 167 -16.37 -0.53 -15.81
CA GLY A 167 -15.47 -0.28 -16.94
C GLY A 167 -15.71 1.03 -17.71
N GLN A 168 -16.65 1.88 -17.29
CA GLN A 168 -16.95 3.19 -17.93
C GLN A 168 -16.15 4.34 -17.33
N ILE A 169 -15.65 4.14 -16.12
CA ILE A 169 -14.83 5.10 -15.39
C ILE A 169 -13.39 4.59 -15.42
N VAL A 170 -12.46 5.43 -15.85
CA VAL A 170 -11.03 5.12 -15.95
C VAL A 170 -10.24 5.75 -14.82
N ARG A 171 -9.16 5.10 -14.41
CA ARG A 171 -8.25 5.58 -13.38
C ARG A 171 -6.89 5.89 -13.98
N ILE A 172 -6.39 7.09 -13.70
CA ILE A 172 -5.07 7.53 -14.13
C ILE A 172 -4.40 8.28 -12.98
N ALA A 173 -3.20 7.86 -12.62
CA ALA A 173 -2.40 8.50 -11.58
C ALA A 173 -3.20 8.76 -10.29
N GLY A 174 -3.98 7.76 -9.87
CA GLY A 174 -4.81 7.82 -8.67
C GLY A 174 -6.08 8.66 -8.78
N ARG A 175 -6.47 9.14 -9.97
CA ARG A 175 -7.72 9.89 -10.19
C ARG A 175 -8.68 9.13 -11.08
N TRP A 176 -9.97 9.25 -10.81
CA TRP A 176 -11.04 8.61 -11.57
C TRP A 176 -11.82 9.61 -12.40
N PHE A 177 -12.19 9.23 -13.64
CA PHE A 177 -12.99 10.07 -14.53
C PHE A 177 -13.77 9.24 -15.57
N PRO A 178 -14.96 9.70 -16.03
CA PRO A 178 -15.72 9.02 -17.08
C PRO A 178 -14.97 9.02 -18.41
N ARG A 179 -14.78 7.83 -19.01
CA ARG A 179 -14.10 7.67 -20.29
C ARG A 179 -14.76 8.45 -21.43
N ALA A 180 -16.08 8.56 -21.40
CA ALA A 180 -16.86 9.22 -22.44
C ALA A 180 -16.60 10.73 -22.59
N LEU A 181 -16.04 11.36 -21.54
CA LEU A 181 -15.73 12.80 -21.53
C LEU A 181 -14.29 13.12 -21.93
N LEU A 182 -13.44 12.10 -22.16
CA LEU A 182 -12.06 12.32 -22.53
C LEU A 182 -11.96 13.01 -23.90
N ILE A 183 -11.01 13.93 -24.00
CA ILE A 183 -10.68 14.60 -25.25
C ILE A 183 -9.90 13.62 -26.13
N ASP A 184 -10.16 13.64 -27.42
CA ASP A 184 -9.39 12.85 -28.38
C ASP A 184 -7.95 13.39 -28.49
N VAL A 185 -7.00 12.57 -28.09
CA VAL A 185 -5.56 12.81 -28.22
C VAL A 185 -5.05 11.94 -29.37
N ASN A 186 -4.78 12.55 -30.50
CA ASN A 186 -4.38 11.83 -31.69
C ASN A 186 -2.88 11.45 -31.69
N VAL A 187 -2.49 10.58 -32.65
CA VAL A 187 -1.09 10.10 -32.79
C VAL A 187 -0.09 11.26 -32.98
N GLY A 188 -0.49 12.36 -33.64
CA GLY A 188 0.36 13.56 -33.80
C GLY A 188 0.70 14.20 -32.46
N ASN A 189 -0.29 14.30 -31.55
CA ASN A 189 -0.08 14.79 -30.18
C ASN A 189 0.89 13.90 -29.41
N LEU A 190 0.76 12.57 -29.51
CA LEU A 190 1.66 11.61 -28.88
C LEU A 190 3.07 11.68 -29.44
N ASN A 191 3.24 11.90 -30.75
CA ASN A 191 4.56 12.10 -31.35
C ASN A 191 5.25 13.39 -30.87
N LEU A 192 4.48 14.45 -30.64
CA LEU A 192 5.01 15.68 -30.03
C LEU A 192 5.43 15.44 -28.57
N ALA A 193 4.61 14.73 -27.79
CA ALA A 193 4.97 14.36 -26.42
C ALA A 193 6.24 13.49 -26.38
N GLU A 194 6.38 12.54 -27.31
CA GLU A 194 7.61 11.74 -27.44
C GLU A 194 8.84 12.61 -27.73
N ALA A 195 8.73 13.56 -28.67
CA ALA A 195 9.84 14.44 -29.01
C ALA A 195 10.26 15.31 -27.81
N VAL A 196 9.33 15.82 -27.03
CA VAL A 196 9.62 16.61 -25.82
C VAL A 196 10.33 15.76 -24.77
N LEU A 197 9.85 14.54 -24.52
CA LEU A 197 10.48 13.60 -23.60
C LEU A 197 11.87 13.11 -24.06
N ASP A 198 12.07 12.97 -25.37
CA ASP A 198 13.36 12.62 -25.94
C ASP A 198 14.40 13.74 -25.73
N MET A 199 13.98 14.98 -25.90
CA MET A 199 14.82 16.16 -25.64
C MET A 199 15.21 16.32 -24.16
N SER A 200 14.45 15.76 -23.23
CA SER A 200 14.81 15.75 -21.81
C SER A 200 15.98 14.81 -21.47
N GLY A 201 16.42 13.97 -22.41
CA GLY A 201 17.54 13.06 -22.22
C GLY A 201 17.30 11.94 -21.20
N GLY A 202 16.03 11.58 -20.96
CA GLY A 202 15.62 10.53 -20.03
C GLY A 202 15.21 11.04 -18.64
N GLU A 203 15.25 12.34 -18.40
CA GLU A 203 14.64 12.91 -17.18
C GLU A 203 13.11 12.95 -17.35
N PRO A 204 12.36 12.43 -16.39
CA PRO A 204 10.90 12.44 -16.44
C PRO A 204 10.32 13.86 -16.39
N LEU A 205 9.27 14.10 -17.14
CA LEU A 205 8.59 15.39 -17.19
C LEU A 205 7.15 15.30 -16.67
N PRO A 206 6.64 16.34 -15.99
CA PRO A 206 5.23 16.41 -15.60
C PRO A 206 4.36 16.67 -16.84
N THR A 207 3.11 16.19 -16.83
CA THR A 207 2.15 16.36 -17.93
C THR A 207 1.97 17.81 -18.35
N LEU A 208 1.99 18.74 -17.38
CA LEU A 208 1.90 20.19 -17.67
C LEU A 208 3.07 20.73 -18.52
N ALA A 209 4.25 20.07 -18.46
CA ALA A 209 5.37 20.43 -19.33
C ALA A 209 5.10 19.96 -20.77
N LEU A 210 4.53 18.77 -20.94
CA LEU A 210 4.16 18.23 -22.25
C LEU A 210 3.06 19.03 -22.92
N LEU A 211 2.05 19.49 -22.16
CA LEU A 211 0.93 20.29 -22.66
C LEU A 211 1.34 21.65 -23.24
N LYS A 212 2.56 22.14 -22.98
CA LYS A 212 3.04 23.38 -23.59
C LYS A 212 3.30 23.24 -25.10
N ASP A 213 3.71 22.04 -25.50
CA ASP A 213 4.08 21.75 -26.88
C ASP A 213 3.04 20.87 -27.58
N VAL A 214 2.23 20.13 -26.81
CA VAL A 214 1.11 19.32 -27.32
C VAL A 214 -0.13 20.20 -27.38
N SER A 215 -0.50 20.63 -28.60
CA SER A 215 -1.69 21.45 -28.83
C SER A 215 -2.96 20.61 -28.76
N LEU A 216 -3.76 20.76 -27.70
CA LEU A 216 -5.11 20.25 -27.59
C LEU A 216 -6.13 21.34 -27.97
N PRO A 217 -7.43 21.00 -28.22
CA PRO A 217 -8.45 21.97 -28.59
C PRO A 217 -8.55 23.15 -27.63
N GLU A 218 -8.73 24.37 -28.13
CA GLU A 218 -8.87 25.57 -27.32
C GLU A 218 -10.20 25.58 -26.54
N GLY A 219 -10.21 26.19 -25.35
CA GLY A 219 -11.39 26.34 -24.51
C GLY A 219 -11.75 25.15 -23.62
N VAL A 220 -10.94 24.13 -23.61
CA VAL A 220 -11.12 22.94 -22.75
C VAL A 220 -10.66 23.21 -21.32
N ASN A 221 -11.35 22.61 -20.34
CA ASN A 221 -10.93 22.64 -18.95
C ASN A 221 -9.48 22.08 -18.82
N PRO A 222 -8.52 22.84 -18.24
CA PRO A 222 -7.11 22.41 -18.14
C PRO A 222 -6.93 21.07 -17.43
N LYS A 223 -7.74 20.75 -16.41
CA LYS A 223 -7.69 19.47 -15.70
C LYS A 223 -8.15 18.31 -16.58
N LEU A 224 -9.15 18.56 -17.44
CA LEU A 224 -9.62 17.58 -18.40
C LEU A 224 -8.58 17.36 -19.50
N ALA A 225 -7.95 18.42 -20.00
CA ALA A 225 -6.85 18.31 -20.96
C ALA A 225 -5.67 17.49 -20.40
N GLU A 226 -5.26 17.78 -19.17
CA GLU A 226 -4.20 17.05 -18.48
C GLU A 226 -4.56 15.56 -18.30
N PHE A 227 -5.78 15.28 -17.83
CA PHE A 227 -6.23 13.90 -17.62
C PHE A 227 -6.36 13.13 -18.94
N SER A 228 -6.86 13.75 -20.00
CA SER A 228 -6.99 13.12 -21.32
C SER A 228 -5.63 12.80 -21.94
N LEU A 229 -4.65 13.71 -21.82
CA LEU A 229 -3.28 13.42 -22.24
C LEU A 229 -2.67 12.29 -21.42
N ASN A 230 -2.83 12.28 -20.10
CA ASN A 230 -2.37 11.20 -19.23
C ASN A 230 -2.96 9.86 -19.65
N TYR A 231 -4.27 9.82 -19.96
CA TYR A 231 -4.91 8.59 -20.44
C TYR A 231 -4.31 8.10 -21.74
N ALA A 232 -4.14 8.99 -22.71
CA ALA A 232 -3.57 8.62 -24.01
C ALA A 232 -2.11 8.15 -23.92
N LEU A 233 -1.30 8.77 -23.04
CA LEU A 233 0.06 8.35 -22.78
C LEU A 233 0.12 6.97 -22.09
N GLN A 234 -0.80 6.68 -21.18
CA GLN A 234 -0.86 5.38 -20.48
C GLN A 234 -1.24 4.23 -21.41
N GLU A 235 -2.10 4.49 -22.42
CA GLU A 235 -2.52 3.48 -23.41
C GLU A 235 -1.45 3.22 -24.49
N ASP A 236 -0.41 4.06 -24.59
CA ASP A 236 0.65 3.94 -25.59
C ASP A 236 1.93 3.36 -24.97
N GLU A 237 2.37 2.20 -25.48
CA GLU A 237 3.52 1.44 -24.97
C GLU A 237 4.87 2.18 -24.99
N ARG A 238 4.97 3.32 -25.69
CA ARG A 238 6.19 4.13 -25.74
C ARG A 238 6.47 4.84 -24.42
N PHE A 239 5.41 5.14 -23.65
CA PHE A 239 5.48 5.94 -22.44
C PHE A 239 5.34 5.09 -21.18
N ASP A 240 5.91 5.55 -20.11
CA ASP A 240 5.74 4.99 -18.77
C ASP A 240 5.51 6.13 -17.77
N GLU A 241 4.48 5.98 -16.91
CA GLU A 241 4.26 6.88 -15.80
C GLU A 241 5.16 6.42 -14.66
N VAL A 242 6.03 7.31 -14.17
CA VAL A 242 7.10 6.99 -13.21
C VAL A 242 7.12 7.90 -11.98
N GLY A 243 6.06 8.68 -11.79
CA GLY A 243 5.91 9.60 -10.66
C GLY A 243 5.59 8.88 -9.34
N PRO A 244 6.02 9.43 -8.21
CA PRO A 244 5.53 9.00 -6.92
C PRO A 244 4.04 9.36 -6.73
N ALA A 245 3.38 8.70 -5.78
CA ALA A 245 1.99 8.98 -5.47
C ALA A 245 1.74 10.47 -5.23
N GLY A 246 0.79 11.04 -5.99
CA GLY A 246 0.45 12.47 -5.97
C GLY A 246 1.21 13.33 -6.98
N GLN A 247 2.13 12.79 -7.74
CA GLN A 247 2.86 13.49 -8.79
C GLN A 247 2.91 12.64 -10.06
N VAL A 248 2.39 13.16 -11.17
CA VAL A 248 2.42 12.48 -12.47
C VAL A 248 3.69 12.89 -13.21
N LEU A 249 4.52 11.92 -13.54
CA LEU A 249 5.75 12.12 -14.31
C LEU A 249 5.81 11.07 -15.43
N TRP A 250 6.08 11.51 -16.64
CA TRP A 250 6.18 10.67 -17.83
C TRP A 250 7.62 10.51 -18.28
N CYS A 251 7.98 9.30 -18.66
CA CYS A 251 9.26 8.94 -19.25
C CYS A 251 9.05 8.11 -20.52
N LEU A 252 10.03 8.14 -21.42
CA LEU A 252 10.06 7.18 -22.54
C LEU A 252 10.63 5.85 -22.04
N ARG A 253 9.84 4.77 -22.17
CA ARG A 253 10.23 3.42 -21.74
C ARG A 253 11.58 2.98 -22.35
N ARG A 254 11.90 3.39 -23.58
CA ARG A 254 13.18 3.06 -24.22
C ARG A 254 14.40 3.73 -23.58
N LEU A 255 14.19 4.82 -22.85
CA LEU A 255 15.25 5.56 -22.14
C LEU A 255 15.42 5.10 -20.68
N GLU A 256 14.54 4.25 -20.18
CA GLU A 256 14.73 3.66 -18.86
C GLU A 256 15.90 2.68 -18.85
N PRO A 257 16.63 2.56 -17.73
CA PRO A 257 17.68 1.55 -17.57
C PRO A 257 17.15 0.13 -17.83
N ALA A 258 17.96 -0.72 -18.45
CA ALA A 258 17.55 -2.10 -18.75
C ALA A 258 17.16 -2.87 -17.47
N GLU A 259 17.88 -2.63 -16.38
CA GLU A 259 17.65 -3.25 -15.06
C GLU A 259 16.38 -2.73 -14.36
N VAL A 260 15.76 -1.66 -14.86
CA VAL A 260 14.46 -1.16 -14.40
C VAL A 260 13.33 -1.80 -15.19
N ARG A 261 13.56 -2.05 -16.50
CA ARG A 261 12.57 -2.69 -17.39
C ARG A 261 12.48 -4.20 -17.19
N GLU A 262 13.62 -4.83 -16.91
CA GLU A 262 13.73 -6.28 -16.72
C GLU A 262 14.57 -6.57 -15.46
N ALA A 263 14.10 -7.50 -14.64
CA ALA A 263 14.85 -7.90 -13.45
C ALA A 263 16.20 -8.52 -13.83
N PRO A 264 17.31 -8.03 -13.25
CA PRO A 264 18.63 -8.62 -13.43
C PRO A 264 18.65 -10.13 -13.15
N ILE A 265 19.46 -10.88 -13.88
CA ILE A 265 19.58 -12.35 -13.72
C ILE A 265 19.93 -12.76 -12.27
N TYR A 266 20.66 -11.91 -11.56
CA TYR A 266 21.07 -12.15 -10.18
C TYR A 266 19.91 -12.03 -9.17
N LEU A 267 18.82 -11.34 -9.51
CA LEU A 267 17.63 -11.18 -8.67
C LEU A 267 16.52 -12.18 -9.02
N GLN A 268 16.66 -12.90 -10.13
CA GLN A 268 15.67 -13.88 -10.54
C GLN A 268 15.71 -15.12 -9.64
N TYR A 269 14.59 -15.42 -9.03
CA TYR A 269 14.38 -16.60 -8.18
C TYR A 269 13.24 -17.44 -8.75
N ALA A 270 13.54 -18.71 -9.08
CA ALA A 270 12.51 -19.68 -9.40
C ALA A 270 12.04 -20.30 -8.07
N SER A 271 10.83 -19.97 -7.65
CA SER A 271 10.25 -20.51 -6.42
C SER A 271 10.14 -22.03 -6.50
N THR A 272 10.78 -22.71 -5.56
CA THR A 272 10.54 -24.12 -5.26
C THR A 272 9.73 -24.15 -3.98
N GLY A 273 8.53 -24.74 -4.04
CA GLY A 273 7.69 -24.86 -2.84
C GLY A 273 8.45 -25.55 -1.71
N TYR A 274 8.31 -25.07 -0.49
CA TYR A 274 8.88 -25.69 0.72
C TYR A 274 7.83 -25.67 1.84
N ASP A 275 7.99 -26.58 2.80
CA ASP A 275 7.11 -26.60 3.97
C ASP A 275 7.66 -25.67 5.07
N ARG A 276 6.96 -24.58 5.32
CA ARG A 276 7.34 -23.59 6.34
C ARG A 276 7.29 -24.16 7.77
N ALA A 277 6.50 -25.21 8.01
CA ALA A 277 6.44 -25.87 9.32
C ALA A 277 7.75 -26.57 9.72
N LEU A 278 8.66 -26.78 8.78
CA LEU A 278 10.00 -27.33 9.06
C LEU A 278 10.94 -26.29 9.71
N LEU A 279 10.60 -25.02 9.71
CA LEU A 279 11.44 -23.96 10.27
C LEU A 279 11.25 -23.89 11.80
N SER A 280 12.36 -24.03 12.54
CA SER A 280 12.35 -23.80 13.99
C SER A 280 12.15 -22.31 14.33
N ASP A 281 11.77 -22.00 15.57
CA ASP A 281 11.64 -20.62 16.05
C ASP A 281 12.94 -19.81 15.90
N GLN A 282 14.11 -20.45 16.00
CA GLN A 282 15.39 -19.79 15.77
C GLN A 282 15.58 -19.45 14.29
N MET A 283 15.17 -20.32 13.37
CA MET A 283 15.22 -20.06 11.93
C MET A 283 14.26 -18.97 11.52
N LEU A 284 13.03 -18.95 12.06
CA LEU A 284 12.05 -17.90 11.81
C LEU A 284 12.56 -16.53 12.31
N ARG A 285 13.21 -16.49 13.48
CA ARG A 285 13.85 -15.26 13.97
C ARG A 285 15.01 -14.81 13.08
N LEU A 286 15.84 -15.74 12.61
CA LEU A 286 16.93 -15.41 11.69
C LEU A 286 16.40 -14.92 10.33
N GLU A 287 15.35 -15.55 9.79
CA GLU A 287 14.68 -15.10 8.57
C GLU A 287 14.19 -13.65 8.71
N ALA A 288 13.53 -13.32 9.83
CA ALA A 288 13.07 -11.96 10.12
C ALA A 288 14.24 -10.97 10.30
N GLN A 289 15.38 -11.39 10.82
CA GLN A 289 16.60 -10.55 10.94
C GLN A 289 17.27 -10.30 9.59
N LEU A 290 17.29 -11.30 8.71
CA LEU A 290 17.83 -11.19 7.35
C LEU A 290 17.00 -10.23 6.50
N ASP A 291 15.70 -10.16 6.75
CA ASP A 291 14.76 -9.24 6.11
C ASP A 291 14.88 -9.26 4.58
N ASP A 292 14.88 -10.47 4.03
CA ASP A 292 14.98 -10.69 2.58
C ASP A 292 13.66 -10.32 1.89
N GLU A 293 13.72 -9.64 0.75
CA GLU A 293 12.53 -9.18 0.01
C GLU A 293 11.65 -10.32 -0.54
N LEU A 294 12.19 -11.53 -0.63
CA LEU A 294 11.49 -12.73 -1.08
C LEU A 294 11.00 -13.61 0.09
N SER A 295 11.26 -13.24 1.35
CA SER A 295 10.76 -13.99 2.51
C SER A 295 9.24 -13.97 2.57
N GLU A 296 8.64 -15.15 2.87
CA GLU A 296 7.20 -15.36 3.04
C GLU A 296 6.79 -15.10 4.50
N GLY A 297 7.01 -13.97 5.05
CA GLY A 297 6.60 -13.63 6.41
C GLY A 297 5.76 -12.38 6.47
N ASP A 298 4.65 -12.40 7.23
CA ASP A 298 3.99 -11.20 7.72
C ASP A 298 4.91 -10.46 8.71
N SER A 299 6.02 -9.93 8.20
CA SER A 299 6.75 -8.93 8.94
C SER A 299 5.84 -7.72 9.02
N LYS A 300 5.04 -7.62 10.08
CA LYS A 300 4.34 -6.39 10.42
C LYS A 300 5.41 -5.31 10.37
N SER A 301 5.28 -4.37 9.46
CA SER A 301 6.15 -3.22 9.41
C SER A 301 6.05 -2.55 10.80
N GLU A 302 7.09 -2.73 11.61
CA GLU A 302 7.18 -2.01 12.88
C GLU A 302 7.18 -0.53 12.53
N GLY A 303 6.05 0.13 12.73
CA GLY A 303 5.88 1.57 12.75
C GLY A 303 6.65 2.40 11.70
N ASN A 304 6.48 3.68 11.77
CA ASN A 304 7.12 4.65 10.87
C ASN A 304 8.61 4.81 11.25
N LEU A 305 9.47 3.87 10.83
CA LEU A 305 10.91 3.94 11.08
C LEU A 305 11.50 5.12 10.32
N ASN A 306 12.38 5.90 10.97
CA ASN A 306 13.12 6.99 10.31
C ASN A 306 14.43 6.51 9.68
N GLU A 307 14.93 5.36 10.12
CA GLU A 307 16.19 4.78 9.68
C GLU A 307 16.12 3.25 9.69
N VAL A 308 16.65 2.60 8.66
CA VAL A 308 16.79 1.14 8.55
C VAL A 308 18.19 0.81 8.06
N THR A 309 18.79 -0.25 8.61
CA THR A 309 20.07 -0.78 8.14
C THR A 309 19.88 -2.14 7.49
N VAL A 310 20.43 -2.33 6.30
CA VAL A 310 20.38 -3.56 5.49
C VAL A 310 21.78 -4.13 5.34
N SER A 311 21.93 -5.46 5.39
CA SER A 311 23.15 -6.14 4.99
C SER A 311 23.10 -6.49 3.50
N LEU A 312 24.07 -6.00 2.74
CA LEU A 312 24.11 -6.19 1.29
C LEU A 312 24.45 -7.65 0.94
N ILE A 313 23.63 -8.28 0.11
CA ILE A 313 23.95 -9.61 -0.46
C ILE A 313 24.51 -9.48 -1.87
N TYR A 314 25.24 -10.48 -2.36
CA TYR A 314 25.90 -10.46 -3.66
C TYR A 314 24.97 -10.13 -4.83
N PRO A 315 23.74 -10.70 -4.94
CA PRO A 315 22.81 -10.38 -6.02
C PRO A 315 22.53 -8.88 -6.16
N HIS A 316 22.28 -8.20 -5.04
CA HIS A 316 22.04 -6.77 -5.03
C HIS A 316 23.31 -5.96 -5.31
N LEU A 317 24.44 -6.35 -4.74
CA LEU A 317 25.75 -5.73 -5.04
C LEU A 317 26.03 -5.76 -6.55
N ARG A 318 25.89 -6.95 -7.16
CA ARG A 318 26.19 -7.16 -8.59
C ARG A 318 25.23 -6.45 -9.51
N SER A 319 23.95 -6.39 -9.15
CA SER A 319 22.90 -5.70 -9.90
C SER A 319 22.90 -4.18 -9.72
N GLY A 320 23.57 -3.66 -8.69
CA GLY A 320 23.50 -2.23 -8.33
C GLY A 320 22.15 -1.85 -7.74
N THR A 321 21.57 -2.75 -6.94
CA THR A 321 20.21 -2.62 -6.38
C THR A 321 20.21 -2.74 -4.86
N LEU A 322 19.10 -2.33 -4.22
CA LEU A 322 18.79 -2.61 -2.81
C LEU A 322 17.47 -3.38 -2.71
N PRO A 323 17.32 -4.33 -1.76
CA PRO A 323 16.05 -5.02 -1.53
C PRO A 323 14.97 -4.06 -1.01
N ILE A 324 13.73 -4.28 -1.40
CA ILE A 324 12.55 -3.66 -0.77
C ILE A 324 11.86 -4.71 0.11
N SER A 325 12.49 -4.96 1.23
CA SER A 325 11.98 -5.84 2.27
C SER A 325 10.83 -5.20 3.07
N ALA A 326 10.25 -5.95 3.99
CA ALA A 326 9.13 -5.46 4.81
C ALA A 326 9.50 -4.21 5.64
N ARG A 327 10.70 -4.17 6.22
CA ARG A 327 11.18 -3.02 7.02
C ARG A 327 11.56 -1.81 6.16
N VAL A 328 12.07 -2.06 4.97
CA VAL A 328 12.62 -1.02 4.08
C VAL A 328 11.52 -0.36 3.23
N ARG A 329 10.43 -1.06 2.96
CA ARG A 329 9.35 -0.61 2.06
C ARG A 329 8.86 0.81 2.36
N SER A 330 8.67 1.15 3.63
CA SER A 330 8.17 2.47 4.03
C SER A 330 9.16 3.62 3.80
N MET A 331 10.42 3.33 3.50
CA MET A 331 11.47 4.34 3.27
C MET A 331 11.44 4.89 1.84
N PHE A 332 10.86 4.16 0.90
CA PHE A 332 10.85 4.50 -0.51
C PHE A 332 9.49 5.02 -0.99
N PRO A 333 9.47 5.89 -2.01
CA PRO A 333 8.23 6.38 -2.58
C PRO A 333 7.40 5.24 -3.17
N THR A 334 6.09 5.40 -3.08
CA THR A 334 5.10 4.51 -3.69
C THR A 334 4.39 5.20 -4.84
N ALA A 335 3.68 4.45 -5.68
CA ALA A 335 2.79 4.99 -6.70
C ALA A 335 1.43 4.31 -6.60
N TYR A 336 0.42 4.88 -7.26
CA TYR A 336 -0.91 4.27 -7.34
C TYR A 336 -0.91 3.07 -8.29
N GLU A 337 -0.70 3.30 -9.59
CA GLU A 337 -0.72 2.26 -10.62
C GLU A 337 0.67 1.90 -11.12
N SER A 338 1.56 2.88 -11.22
CA SER A 338 2.87 2.73 -11.84
C SER A 338 3.69 1.57 -11.25
N PRO A 339 4.20 0.65 -12.07
CA PRO A 339 5.06 -0.43 -11.62
C PRO A 339 6.47 0.06 -11.23
N ARG A 340 6.86 1.25 -11.68
CA ARG A 340 8.18 1.85 -11.49
C ARG A 340 8.05 3.28 -11.00
N VAL A 341 8.90 3.68 -10.04
CA VAL A 341 8.88 5.06 -9.51
C VAL A 341 10.27 5.66 -9.58
N ARG A 342 10.38 6.78 -10.27
CA ARG A 342 11.60 7.57 -10.33
C ARG A 342 11.69 8.48 -9.11
N PHE A 343 12.84 8.48 -8.44
CA PHE A 343 13.10 9.31 -7.28
C PHE A 343 14.60 9.66 -7.18
N THR A 344 15.00 10.39 -6.15
CA THR A 344 16.38 10.80 -5.94
C THR A 344 17.01 10.07 -4.74
N LEU A 345 18.10 9.36 -4.97
CA LEU A 345 19.00 8.87 -3.94
C LEU A 345 20.01 9.95 -3.57
N VAL A 346 20.29 10.12 -2.27
CA VAL A 346 21.25 11.10 -1.76
C VAL A 346 22.29 10.38 -0.92
N ASP A 347 23.56 10.50 -1.29
CA ASP A 347 24.66 10.00 -0.44
C ASP A 347 24.73 10.80 0.87
N GLY A 348 24.58 10.13 2.00
CA GLY A 348 24.59 10.75 3.32
C GLY A 348 25.87 11.49 3.67
N ARG A 349 27.02 11.10 3.07
CA ARG A 349 28.34 11.69 3.31
C ARG A 349 28.67 12.84 2.35
N SER A 350 28.63 12.56 1.05
CA SER A 350 29.03 13.54 0.02
C SER A 350 27.92 14.50 -0.37
N LYS A 351 26.65 14.17 -0.01
CA LYS A 351 25.43 14.86 -0.45
C LYS A 351 25.21 14.80 -1.97
N GLN A 352 25.91 13.92 -2.66
CA GLN A 352 25.72 13.70 -4.09
C GLN A 352 24.33 13.11 -4.32
N LYS A 353 23.62 13.67 -5.29
CA LYS A 353 22.31 13.20 -5.76
C LYS A 353 22.50 12.23 -6.92
N MET A 354 21.76 11.16 -6.89
CA MET A 354 21.81 10.09 -7.89
C MET A 354 20.38 9.69 -8.29
N PRO A 355 20.17 9.29 -9.56
CA PRO A 355 18.90 8.76 -10.00
C PRO A 355 18.60 7.41 -9.32
N GLY A 356 17.43 7.31 -8.68
CA GLY A 356 16.91 6.10 -8.08
C GLY A 356 15.62 5.64 -8.75
N TRP A 357 15.42 4.33 -8.80
CA TRP A 357 14.22 3.71 -9.35
C TRP A 357 13.67 2.66 -8.38
N VAL A 358 12.43 2.79 -7.97
CA VAL A 358 11.70 1.73 -7.28
C VAL A 358 11.07 0.82 -8.32
N VAL A 359 11.42 -0.46 -8.35
CA VAL A 359 10.79 -1.49 -9.18
C VAL A 359 9.89 -2.31 -8.26
N ARG A 360 8.58 -1.99 -8.28
CA ARG A 360 7.63 -2.41 -7.24
C ARG A 360 7.32 -3.90 -7.25
N GLU A 361 7.08 -4.45 -8.43
CA GLU A 361 6.70 -5.86 -8.59
C GLU A 361 7.84 -6.79 -8.16
N GLN A 362 9.07 -6.48 -8.56
CA GLN A 362 10.25 -7.26 -8.26
C GLN A 362 10.93 -6.86 -6.94
N ARG A 363 10.39 -5.91 -6.20
CA ARG A 363 10.78 -5.49 -4.86
C ARG A 363 12.25 -5.08 -4.72
N TYR A 364 12.76 -4.25 -5.62
CA TYR A 364 14.09 -3.66 -5.47
C TYR A 364 14.14 -2.19 -5.87
N VAL A 365 15.16 -1.51 -5.37
CA VAL A 365 15.58 -0.16 -5.81
C VAL A 365 16.81 -0.30 -6.67
N TYR A 366 16.82 0.34 -7.85
CA TYR A 366 17.98 0.42 -8.75
C TYR A 366 18.62 1.81 -8.76
N GLY A 367 19.92 1.88 -9.12
CA GLY A 367 20.69 3.13 -9.27
C GLY A 367 21.96 3.22 -8.41
N LEU A 368 22.38 2.11 -7.79
CA LEU A 368 23.45 2.11 -6.77
C LEU A 368 24.78 1.53 -7.25
N ARG A 369 24.90 1.05 -8.49
CA ARG A 369 26.10 0.35 -8.99
C ARG A 369 27.38 1.15 -8.82
N ASP A 370 27.38 2.41 -9.24
CA ASP A 370 28.57 3.26 -9.16
C ASP A 370 28.84 3.71 -7.72
N TRP A 371 27.79 3.91 -6.93
CA TRP A 371 27.93 4.23 -5.52
C TRP A 371 28.53 3.06 -4.73
N TYR A 372 28.16 1.79 -5.04
CA TYR A 372 28.79 0.61 -4.45
C TYR A 372 30.29 0.53 -4.76
N LYS A 373 30.65 0.76 -6.03
CA LYS A 373 32.05 0.79 -6.46
C LYS A 373 32.83 1.91 -5.77
N ALA A 374 32.27 3.13 -5.72
CA ALA A 374 32.91 4.29 -5.12
C ALA A 374 33.17 4.13 -3.60
N ASN A 375 32.34 3.35 -2.91
CA ASN A 375 32.48 3.03 -1.49
C ASN A 375 33.17 1.70 -1.24
N ASP A 376 33.62 0.99 -2.28
CA ASP A 376 34.31 -0.31 -2.22
C ASP A 376 33.53 -1.31 -1.34
N LEU A 377 32.22 -1.47 -1.63
CA LEU A 377 31.34 -2.35 -0.85
C LEU A 377 31.49 -3.81 -1.30
N MET A 378 31.30 -4.71 -0.35
CA MET A 378 31.29 -6.15 -0.55
C MET A 378 30.00 -6.77 -0.02
N PRO A 379 29.66 -8.04 -0.34
CA PRO A 379 28.62 -8.78 0.38
C PRO A 379 28.85 -8.72 1.88
N GLY A 380 27.80 -8.47 2.64
CA GLY A 380 27.86 -8.23 4.07
C GLY A 380 28.02 -6.77 4.48
N SER A 381 28.39 -5.85 3.57
CA SER A 381 28.45 -4.40 3.88
C SER A 381 27.10 -3.89 4.39
N LEU A 382 27.13 -3.02 5.40
CA LEU A 382 25.94 -2.43 6.00
C LEU A 382 25.59 -1.12 5.32
N ILE A 383 24.38 -1.03 4.81
CA ILE A 383 23.82 0.17 4.19
C ILE A 383 22.73 0.72 5.08
N ARG A 384 22.88 1.95 5.51
CA ARG A 384 21.93 2.70 6.28
C ARG A 384 21.04 3.50 5.34
N ILE A 385 19.72 3.38 5.47
CA ILE A 385 18.72 4.07 4.68
C ILE A 385 17.95 4.99 5.62
N ARG A 386 17.84 6.28 5.27
CA ARG A 386 17.14 7.28 6.08
C ARG A 386 16.18 8.09 5.22
N ARG A 387 15.09 8.52 5.83
CA ARG A 387 14.18 9.49 5.20
C ARG A 387 14.87 10.83 5.05
N SER A 388 14.58 11.52 3.96
CA SER A 388 14.96 12.92 3.76
C SER A 388 13.81 13.84 4.17
N ASP A 389 14.14 15.05 4.61
CA ASP A 389 13.16 16.12 4.81
C ASP A 389 12.62 16.68 3.48
N VAL A 390 13.30 16.37 2.37
CA VAL A 390 12.92 16.77 1.02
C VAL A 390 12.07 15.66 0.40
N PRO A 391 10.82 15.92 -0.01
CA PRO A 391 9.97 14.94 -0.66
C PRO A 391 10.63 14.38 -1.93
N GLY A 392 10.50 13.06 -2.15
CA GLY A 392 11.10 12.37 -3.28
C GLY A 392 12.60 12.07 -3.17
N GLU A 393 13.23 12.39 -2.03
CA GLU A 393 14.61 12.04 -1.73
C GLU A 393 14.72 10.97 -0.65
N VAL A 394 15.65 10.03 -0.81
CA VAL A 394 16.02 9.02 0.18
C VAL A 394 17.51 9.05 0.40
N ILE A 395 17.92 9.13 1.66
CA ILE A 395 19.35 9.21 2.04
C ILE A 395 19.88 7.79 2.26
N ILE A 396 21.01 7.48 1.62
CA ILE A 396 21.74 6.23 1.80
C ILE A 396 23.16 6.51 2.33
N GLU A 397 23.65 5.66 3.21
CA GLU A 397 24.97 5.82 3.79
C GLU A 397 25.63 4.47 4.05
N ALA A 398 26.88 4.32 3.63
CA ALA A 398 27.79 3.27 4.09
C ALA A 398 28.75 3.89 5.10
N LYS A 399 28.64 3.50 6.36
CA LYS A 399 29.50 4.05 7.40
C LYS A 399 30.94 3.56 7.20
N ALA A 400 31.88 4.49 7.13
CA ALA A 400 33.29 4.17 6.86
C ALA A 400 33.89 3.31 7.98
N TYR A 401 34.50 2.22 7.57
CA TYR A 401 35.28 1.32 8.43
C TYR A 401 36.62 1.07 7.72
N ARG A 402 37.70 1.66 8.23
CA ARG A 402 39.02 1.54 7.61
C ARG A 402 39.87 0.58 8.44
N ALA A 403 39.83 -0.68 8.09
CA ALA A 403 40.64 -1.71 8.71
C ALA A 403 41.10 -2.77 7.69
N LYS A 404 42.13 -3.52 8.07
CA LYS A 404 42.46 -4.79 7.40
C LYS A 404 41.98 -5.92 8.29
N ASP A 405 41.06 -6.73 7.82
CA ASP A 405 40.49 -7.83 8.58
C ASP A 405 40.49 -9.14 7.78
N TRP A 406 40.36 -10.26 8.49
CA TRP A 406 40.22 -11.57 7.88
C TRP A 406 38.80 -11.78 7.39
N VAL A 407 38.67 -11.94 6.08
CA VAL A 407 37.35 -12.10 5.43
C VAL A 407 37.36 -13.37 4.60
N ARG A 408 36.23 -14.09 4.61
CA ARG A 408 36.00 -15.22 3.71
C ARG A 408 36.12 -14.73 2.27
N THR A 409 37.08 -15.27 1.55
CA THR A 409 37.34 -14.87 0.16
C THR A 409 36.97 -16.03 -0.76
N VAL A 410 36.17 -15.71 -1.77
CA VAL A 410 35.73 -16.68 -2.78
C VAL A 410 36.82 -16.86 -3.82
N ILE A 411 37.20 -18.13 -4.09
CA ILE A 411 38.14 -18.49 -5.13
C ILE A 411 37.43 -19.50 -6.05
N VAL A 412 37.33 -19.19 -7.32
CA VAL A 412 36.73 -20.08 -8.33
C VAL A 412 37.86 -20.74 -9.09
N GLY A 413 37.88 -22.07 -9.07
CA GLY A 413 38.84 -22.89 -9.82
C GLY A 413 38.55 -22.90 -11.33
N ALA A 414 39.52 -23.32 -12.12
CA ALA A 414 39.38 -23.44 -13.56
C ALA A 414 38.32 -24.49 -14.00
N ASP A 415 38.02 -25.44 -13.12
CA ASP A 415 36.97 -26.46 -13.25
C ASP A 415 35.55 -25.95 -12.88
N GLY A 416 35.42 -24.69 -12.49
CA GLY A 416 34.18 -24.10 -11.96
C GLY A 416 33.88 -24.51 -10.51
N GLY A 417 34.78 -25.21 -9.84
CA GLY A 417 34.70 -25.49 -8.39
C GLY A 417 34.90 -24.20 -7.59
N MET A 418 34.15 -24.04 -6.52
CA MET A 418 34.25 -22.89 -5.63
C MET A 418 34.83 -23.31 -4.30
N VAL A 419 35.90 -22.64 -3.87
CA VAL A 419 36.54 -22.83 -2.58
C VAL A 419 36.61 -21.52 -1.82
N PHE A 420 36.74 -21.58 -0.53
CA PHE A 420 36.81 -20.40 0.34
C PHE A 420 38.14 -20.39 1.11
N ALA A 421 38.70 -19.21 1.29
CA ALA A 421 39.88 -18.99 2.10
C ALA A 421 39.70 -17.79 3.02
N MET A 422 40.23 -17.85 4.24
CA MET A 422 40.34 -16.66 5.08
C MET A 422 41.55 -15.84 4.63
N LEU A 423 41.31 -14.70 4.00
CA LEU A 423 42.33 -13.80 3.54
C LEU A 423 42.19 -12.42 4.20
N LYS A 424 43.34 -11.75 4.40
CA LYS A 424 43.35 -10.40 4.96
C LYS A 424 42.97 -9.38 3.87
N GLN A 425 41.82 -8.75 4.02
CA GLN A 425 41.27 -7.78 3.07
C GLN A 425 41.25 -6.37 3.67
N SER A 426 41.36 -5.36 2.81
CA SER A 426 41.04 -3.98 3.20
C SER A 426 39.57 -3.77 3.14
N ILE A 427 38.97 -3.24 4.19
CA ILE A 427 37.53 -3.04 4.31
C ILE A 427 37.26 -1.55 4.41
N SER A 428 36.34 -1.05 3.60
CA SER A 428 36.03 0.37 3.47
C SER A 428 34.74 0.80 4.20
N ALA A 429 33.84 -0.14 4.50
CA ALA A 429 32.56 0.12 5.17
C ALA A 429 32.28 -0.89 6.30
N GLU A 430 31.46 -0.49 7.28
CA GLU A 430 30.95 -1.42 8.30
C GLU A 430 30.23 -2.61 7.64
N PHE A 431 30.35 -3.78 8.24
CA PHE A 431 29.86 -5.03 7.67
C PHE A 431 29.36 -6.00 8.74
N ASN A 432 28.57 -6.97 8.31
CA ASN A 432 28.14 -8.11 9.11
C ASN A 432 29.12 -9.27 8.89
N ASP A 433 29.84 -9.66 9.94
CA ASP A 433 30.91 -10.69 9.88
C ASP A 433 30.44 -12.02 9.30
N ARG A 434 29.20 -12.46 9.62
CA ARG A 434 28.66 -13.72 9.11
C ARG A 434 28.26 -13.65 7.63
N MET A 435 27.98 -12.46 7.12
CA MET A 435 27.58 -12.25 5.71
C MET A 435 28.72 -11.77 4.82
N ALA A 436 29.87 -11.45 5.41
CA ALA A 436 31.01 -10.87 4.70
C ALA A 436 31.74 -11.90 3.82
N PHE A 437 31.82 -11.56 2.53
CA PHE A 437 32.58 -12.31 1.53
C PHE A 437 33.32 -11.34 0.61
N ALA A 438 34.64 -11.54 0.47
CA ALA A 438 35.42 -10.85 -0.55
C ALA A 438 35.36 -11.61 -1.87
N ILE A 439 35.15 -10.90 -2.96
CA ILE A 439 35.00 -11.47 -4.32
C ILE A 439 36.05 -10.84 -5.23
N PRO A 440 37.21 -11.47 -5.43
CA PRO A 440 38.29 -10.91 -6.24
C PRO A 440 37.94 -10.82 -7.74
N SER A 441 37.10 -11.72 -8.26
CA SER A 441 36.71 -11.76 -9.66
C SER A 441 35.20 -11.94 -9.83
N HIS A 442 34.52 -10.86 -10.18
CA HIS A 442 33.10 -10.91 -10.52
C HIS A 442 32.83 -11.63 -11.83
N ASP A 443 33.71 -11.49 -12.82
CA ASP A 443 33.52 -12.06 -14.17
C ASP A 443 33.48 -13.60 -14.13
N THR A 444 34.28 -14.21 -13.25
CA THR A 444 34.28 -15.66 -13.08
C THR A 444 32.97 -16.16 -12.46
N LEU A 445 32.42 -15.43 -11.49
CA LEU A 445 31.11 -15.73 -10.91
C LEU A 445 29.99 -15.52 -11.91
N ASP A 446 30.07 -14.50 -12.79
CA ASP A 446 29.07 -14.25 -13.83
C ASP A 446 28.94 -15.45 -14.79
N GLN A 447 30.04 -16.16 -15.04
CA GLN A 447 30.03 -17.39 -15.84
C GLN A 447 29.26 -18.50 -15.11
N LEU A 448 29.43 -18.66 -13.80
CA LEU A 448 28.69 -19.65 -13.01
C LEU A 448 27.18 -19.37 -13.00
N TRP A 449 26.78 -18.10 -12.97
CA TRP A 449 25.37 -17.69 -13.01
C TRP A 449 24.68 -18.03 -14.35
N LYS A 450 25.42 -18.19 -15.43
CA LYS A 450 24.93 -18.53 -16.78
C LYS A 450 24.94 -20.03 -17.08
N GLN A 451 25.60 -20.84 -16.25
CA GLN A 451 25.70 -22.28 -16.46
C GLN A 451 24.45 -23.03 -15.95
N ASP A 452 24.29 -24.28 -16.39
CA ASP A 452 23.28 -25.18 -15.86
C ASP A 452 23.44 -25.36 -14.35
N ARG A 453 22.35 -25.18 -13.63
CA ARG A 453 22.37 -25.13 -12.17
C ARG A 453 22.38 -26.54 -11.57
N LYS A 454 23.39 -26.83 -10.77
CA LYS A 454 23.40 -28.02 -9.90
C LYS A 454 22.12 -28.12 -9.08
N PRO A 455 21.64 -29.33 -8.72
CA PRO A 455 20.56 -29.50 -7.73
C PRO A 455 20.87 -28.71 -6.46
N PHE A 456 19.84 -28.07 -5.88
CA PHE A 456 20.03 -27.14 -4.75
C PHE A 456 20.66 -27.85 -3.54
N GLU A 457 20.22 -29.05 -3.22
CA GLU A 457 20.77 -29.90 -2.15
C GLU A 457 22.28 -30.11 -2.32
N LYS A 458 22.73 -30.48 -3.53
CA LYS A 458 24.16 -30.67 -3.83
C LYS A 458 24.97 -29.37 -3.71
N LEU A 459 24.38 -28.24 -4.15
CA LEU A 459 25.04 -26.94 -4.00
C LEU A 459 25.27 -26.62 -2.52
N VAL A 460 24.26 -26.80 -1.67
CA VAL A 460 24.33 -26.52 -0.23
C VAL A 460 25.35 -27.45 0.44
N ALA A 461 25.35 -28.74 0.08
CA ALA A 461 26.33 -29.72 0.60
C ALA A 461 27.78 -29.35 0.21
N ASP A 462 28.01 -28.94 -1.05
CA ASP A 462 29.33 -28.48 -1.51
C ASP A 462 29.79 -27.24 -0.74
N LEU A 463 28.89 -26.26 -0.53
CA LEU A 463 29.19 -25.06 0.24
C LEU A 463 29.54 -25.38 1.72
N ILE A 464 28.75 -26.21 2.37
CA ILE A 464 29.06 -26.64 3.74
C ILE A 464 30.42 -27.35 3.80
N ARG A 465 30.73 -28.26 2.86
CA ARG A 465 32.00 -28.99 2.81
C ARG A 465 33.21 -28.03 2.70
N GLU A 466 33.10 -27.02 1.83
CA GLU A 466 34.19 -26.07 1.63
C GLU A 466 34.31 -25.07 2.79
N MET A 467 33.20 -24.54 3.30
CA MET A 467 33.19 -23.54 4.38
C MET A 467 33.58 -24.15 5.74
N SER A 468 33.24 -25.41 5.97
CA SER A 468 33.63 -26.13 7.19
C SER A 468 35.15 -26.21 7.38
N LYS A 469 35.94 -26.17 6.31
CA LYS A 469 37.40 -26.12 6.35
C LYS A 469 37.97 -24.86 6.97
N LEU A 470 37.13 -23.78 7.02
CA LEU A 470 37.56 -22.50 7.57
C LEU A 470 37.43 -22.39 9.09
N THR A 471 36.74 -23.34 9.72
CA THR A 471 36.49 -23.33 11.15
C THR A 471 37.08 -24.59 11.81
N PRO A 472 37.72 -24.46 12.98
CA PRO A 472 38.25 -25.64 13.70
C PRO A 472 37.19 -26.65 14.08
N GLN A 473 35.93 -26.20 14.26
CA GLN A 473 34.81 -27.05 14.66
C GLN A 473 34.16 -27.79 13.47
N GLY A 474 34.51 -27.44 12.23
CA GLY A 474 33.99 -28.08 11.03
C GLY A 474 32.49 -27.90 10.79
N HIS A 475 31.92 -26.78 11.22
CA HIS A 475 30.52 -26.44 10.98
C HIS A 475 30.33 -25.01 10.44
N VAL A 476 29.16 -24.72 9.85
CA VAL A 476 28.82 -23.45 9.22
C VAL A 476 27.52 -22.95 9.81
N HIS A 477 27.43 -21.65 10.12
CA HIS A 477 26.20 -21.02 10.57
C HIS A 477 25.24 -20.78 9.40
N ALA A 478 23.93 -20.94 9.62
CA ALA A 478 22.88 -20.78 8.59
C ALA A 478 22.93 -19.41 7.89
N GLN A 479 23.27 -18.33 8.59
CA GLN A 479 23.43 -17.00 8.02
C GLN A 479 24.64 -16.89 7.08
N GLU A 480 25.76 -17.53 7.41
CA GLU A 480 26.94 -17.61 6.54
C GLU A 480 26.61 -18.39 5.27
N LEU A 481 25.90 -19.51 5.44
CA LEU A 481 25.45 -20.33 4.33
C LEU A 481 24.46 -19.62 3.43
N TYR A 482 23.51 -18.85 4.00
CA TYR A 482 22.60 -17.99 3.22
C TYR A 482 23.38 -17.00 2.35
N SER A 483 24.37 -16.31 2.92
CA SER A 483 25.20 -15.38 2.16
C SER A 483 26.01 -16.10 1.05
N ALA A 484 26.60 -17.26 1.36
CA ALA A 484 27.38 -18.04 0.39
C ALA A 484 26.52 -18.61 -0.76
N VAL A 485 25.33 -19.11 -0.48
CA VAL A 485 24.36 -19.57 -1.49
C VAL A 485 24.04 -18.43 -2.45
N ASN A 486 23.77 -17.23 -1.92
CA ASN A 486 23.44 -16.06 -2.73
C ASN A 486 24.61 -15.53 -3.58
N ILE A 487 25.85 -15.97 -3.35
CA ILE A 487 26.97 -15.69 -4.29
C ILE A 487 26.78 -16.43 -5.62
N VAL A 488 26.15 -17.61 -5.60
CA VAL A 488 26.04 -18.51 -6.77
C VAL A 488 24.63 -18.56 -7.33
N ARG A 489 23.63 -18.43 -6.47
CA ARG A 489 22.22 -18.56 -6.83
C ARG A 489 21.35 -17.73 -5.90
N ARG A 490 20.42 -16.95 -6.44
CA ARG A 490 19.44 -16.25 -5.62
C ARG A 490 18.49 -17.24 -4.94
N VAL A 491 18.50 -17.27 -3.61
CA VAL A 491 17.62 -18.11 -2.79
C VAL A 491 17.26 -17.34 -1.51
N PRO A 492 15.97 -17.18 -1.18
CA PRO A 492 15.58 -16.62 0.11
C PRO A 492 15.87 -17.57 1.27
N PRO A 493 15.88 -17.09 2.54
CA PRO A 493 16.26 -17.90 3.68
C PRO A 493 15.32 -19.10 3.94
N GLY A 494 14.00 -18.96 3.75
CA GLY A 494 13.02 -20.00 4.04
C GLY A 494 13.30 -21.34 3.36
N PRO A 495 13.42 -21.42 2.03
CA PRO A 495 13.77 -22.67 1.32
C PRO A 495 15.12 -23.27 1.73
N LEU A 496 16.11 -22.43 2.02
CA LEU A 496 17.41 -22.91 2.52
C LEU A 496 17.27 -23.55 3.91
N PHE A 497 16.58 -22.91 4.83
CA PHE A 497 16.38 -23.41 6.19
C PHE A 497 15.52 -24.68 6.21
N ALA A 498 14.48 -24.74 5.38
CA ALA A 498 13.67 -25.94 5.22
C ALA A 498 14.49 -27.13 4.68
N LEU A 499 15.38 -26.88 3.70
CA LEU A 499 16.30 -27.90 3.21
C LEU A 499 17.21 -28.42 4.32
N LEU A 500 17.83 -27.53 5.11
CA LEU A 500 18.72 -27.88 6.22
C LEU A 500 18.01 -28.69 7.32
N SER A 501 16.69 -28.45 7.51
CA SER A 501 15.90 -29.17 8.52
C SER A 501 15.37 -30.51 8.03
N SER A 502 15.12 -30.66 6.72
CA SER A 502 14.42 -31.84 6.18
C SER A 502 15.35 -32.97 5.75
N LYS A 503 16.62 -32.67 5.49
CA LYS A 503 17.57 -33.66 4.93
C LYS A 503 18.52 -34.20 5.96
N PRO A 504 18.64 -35.55 6.08
CA PRO A 504 19.48 -36.19 7.09
C PRO A 504 20.98 -35.96 6.88
N GLU A 505 21.40 -35.56 5.69
CA GLU A 505 22.80 -35.25 5.39
C GLU A 505 23.27 -33.95 6.08
N PHE A 506 22.34 -33.08 6.52
CA PHE A 506 22.64 -31.83 7.22
C PHE A 506 22.40 -31.98 8.72
N THR A 507 23.47 -32.20 9.49
CA THR A 507 23.37 -32.34 10.94
C THR A 507 23.40 -30.97 11.62
N HIS A 508 22.34 -30.63 12.34
CA HIS A 508 22.29 -29.43 13.21
C HIS A 508 23.11 -29.69 14.48
N VAL A 509 24.08 -28.86 14.78
CA VAL A 509 24.98 -29.00 15.92
C VAL A 509 24.77 -27.96 17.03
N GLY A 510 23.67 -27.22 16.96
CA GLY A 510 23.28 -26.15 17.90
C GLY A 510 23.46 -24.76 17.32
N ASP A 511 22.73 -23.77 17.86
CA ASP A 511 22.79 -22.34 17.50
C ASP A 511 22.80 -22.04 15.99
N LEU A 512 21.96 -22.74 15.24
CA LEU A 512 21.85 -22.65 13.77
C LEU A 512 23.16 -22.99 13.02
N HIS A 513 24.05 -23.79 13.61
CA HIS A 513 25.22 -24.35 12.95
C HIS A 513 24.93 -25.73 12.36
N PHE A 514 25.46 -25.98 11.18
CA PHE A 514 25.26 -27.20 10.41
C PHE A 514 26.58 -27.77 9.93
N ARG A 515 26.65 -29.08 9.86
CA ARG A 515 27.73 -29.83 9.20
C ARG A 515 27.15 -30.96 8.33
N LEU A 516 27.91 -31.48 7.43
CA LEU A 516 27.53 -32.72 6.75
C LEU A 516 27.62 -33.88 7.73
N SER A 517 26.66 -34.80 7.65
CA SER A 517 26.74 -36.09 8.35
C SER A 517 27.95 -36.84 7.81
N ASP A 518 28.71 -37.49 8.70
CA ASP A 518 29.75 -38.42 8.29
C ASP A 518 29.05 -39.54 7.52
N SER A 519 29.30 -39.65 6.21
CA SER A 519 28.82 -40.79 5.43
C SER A 519 29.55 -42.03 5.98
N GLU A 520 28.80 -42.98 6.60
CA GLU A 520 29.28 -44.29 6.88
C GLU A 520 29.76 -45.05 5.63
#